data_f98fbdb67b6dba903f99bf6a83f83e6e
#
_entry.id   f98fbdb67b6dba903f99bf6a83f83e6e
#
_cell.length_a   1.000
_cell.length_b   1.000
_cell.length_c   1.000
_cell.angle_alpha   90.00
_cell.angle_beta   90.00
_cell.angle_gamma   90.00
#
_symmetry.space_group_name_H-M   'P 1'
#
loop_
_entity.id
_entity.type
_entity.pdbx_description
1 polymer ?
#
loop_
_entity_poly.entity_id
_entity_poly.type
_entity_poly.pdbx_seq_one_letter_code
_entity_poly.pdbx_strand_id
1 'polypeptide(L)'
;MFFAVTLLLPYVLLSKNFKLPTLKFTLLAALCGILFSSDVAVWNIAIQDSSATQASLLTNLSPLWVGIGSFVFLKSKPATNFWIGTAVSLFGMVTLVGFAFFVELNFNQAFLFAVLSGILYSIYLLISKNVLSKVDVLSFMTISLFSSSIYLGILCYLLNEPFTGFSDAGWFILVLQAVICQLCAWLSVSYATQHMRATRVSLSLLSQAVITSILAWLFLEEKITLQMVFGGIILLFGIRITFYDKTISLKKPSSKTD
;
A
#
# COMPACT_ATOMS: atom_id res chain seq x y z
N MET A 1 -2.88 13.18 5.33
CA MET A 1 -2.07 13.69 4.19
C MET A 1 -1.58 15.12 4.44
N PHE A 2 -2.46 16.08 4.71
CA PHE A 2 -2.10 17.49 4.92
C PHE A 2 -1.01 17.68 6.01
N PHE A 3 -1.17 17.15 7.22
CA PHE A 3 -0.15 17.22 8.26
C PHE A 3 1.18 16.56 7.87
N ALA A 4 1.15 15.50 7.08
CA ALA A 4 2.36 14.85 6.61
C ALA A 4 3.15 15.76 5.65
N VAL A 5 2.46 16.48 4.75
CA VAL A 5 3.07 17.46 3.85
C VAL A 5 3.66 18.63 4.63
N THR A 6 2.91 19.21 5.58
CA THR A 6 3.38 20.33 6.39
C THR A 6 4.61 19.99 7.23
N LEU A 7 4.73 18.74 7.69
CA LEU A 7 5.91 18.27 8.41
C LEU A 7 7.09 17.95 7.49
N LEU A 8 6.81 17.42 6.29
CA LEU A 8 7.87 17.04 5.35
C LEU A 8 8.44 18.24 4.60
N LEU A 9 7.61 19.24 4.28
CA LEU A 9 8.00 20.39 3.44
C LEU A 9 9.17 21.18 4.01
N PRO A 10 9.22 21.57 5.30
CA PRO A 10 10.36 22.26 5.87
C PRO A 10 11.66 21.47 5.75
N TYR A 11 11.61 20.17 6.01
CA TYR A 11 12.76 19.29 5.88
C TYR A 11 13.27 19.24 4.44
N VAL A 12 12.37 19.18 3.48
CA VAL A 12 12.70 19.15 2.04
C VAL A 12 13.30 20.46 1.57
N LEU A 13 12.73 21.58 1.98
CA LEU A 13 13.22 22.92 1.62
C LEU A 13 14.62 23.22 2.20
N LEU A 14 14.91 22.70 3.38
CA LEU A 14 16.22 22.81 4.03
C LEU A 14 17.24 21.77 3.50
N SER A 15 16.77 20.71 2.89
CA SER A 15 17.62 19.63 2.37
C SER A 15 18.27 20.03 1.05
N LYS A 16 19.60 20.05 1.01
CA LYS A 16 20.38 20.28 -0.23
C LYS A 16 20.20 19.14 -1.25
N ASN A 17 19.59 18.03 -0.86
CA ASN A 17 19.42 16.83 -1.68
C ASN A 17 18.10 16.80 -2.47
N PHE A 18 17.20 17.75 -2.21
CA PHE A 18 15.95 17.83 -2.95
C PHE A 18 16.19 18.30 -4.38
N LYS A 19 15.80 17.47 -5.35
CA LYS A 19 15.86 17.82 -6.77
C LYS A 19 14.48 17.60 -7.37
N LEU A 20 13.92 18.65 -7.97
CA LEU A 20 12.71 18.50 -8.75
C LEU A 20 12.99 17.59 -9.95
N PRO A 21 12.23 16.49 -10.10
CA PRO A 21 12.37 15.61 -11.26
C PRO A 21 11.98 16.33 -12.55
N THR A 22 12.25 15.71 -13.69
CA THR A 22 11.73 16.22 -14.96
C THR A 22 10.21 16.27 -14.94
N LEU A 23 9.60 17.19 -15.70
CA LEU A 23 8.15 17.41 -15.73
C LEU A 23 7.34 16.12 -15.87
N LYS A 24 7.80 15.19 -16.72
CA LYS A 24 7.17 13.87 -16.91
C LYS A 24 7.10 13.09 -15.59
N PHE A 25 8.17 12.99 -14.84
CA PHE A 25 8.20 12.25 -13.57
C PHE A 25 7.50 12.99 -12.44
N THR A 26 7.48 14.31 -12.46
CA THR A 26 6.68 15.14 -11.55
C THR A 26 5.19 14.86 -11.75
N LEU A 27 4.70 14.85 -12.99
CA LEU A 27 3.31 14.55 -13.31
C LEU A 27 2.94 13.11 -12.94
N LEU A 28 3.84 12.14 -13.17
CA LEU A 28 3.60 10.75 -12.79
C LEU A 28 3.59 10.58 -11.26
N ALA A 29 4.45 11.29 -10.51
CA ALA A 29 4.43 11.28 -9.06
C ALA A 29 3.16 11.94 -8.50
N ALA A 30 2.68 13.03 -9.12
CA ALA A 30 1.42 13.65 -8.78
C ALA A 30 0.24 12.72 -9.07
N LEU A 31 0.24 12.04 -10.20
CA LEU A 31 -0.77 11.00 -10.52
C LEU A 31 -0.75 9.88 -9.49
N CYS A 32 0.43 9.43 -9.05
CA CYS A 32 0.54 8.47 -7.95
C CYS A 32 -0.14 8.97 -6.66
N GLY A 33 0.02 10.26 -6.34
CA GLY A 33 -0.66 10.86 -5.19
C GLY A 33 -2.18 10.86 -5.34
N ILE A 34 -2.70 11.19 -6.53
CA ILE A 34 -4.14 11.15 -6.81
C ILE A 34 -4.68 9.72 -6.73
N LEU A 35 -4.00 8.74 -7.32
CA LEU A 35 -4.40 7.32 -7.27
C LEU A 35 -4.43 6.79 -5.84
N PHE A 36 -3.39 7.10 -5.06
CA PHE A 36 -3.31 6.67 -3.66
C PHE A 36 -4.39 7.32 -2.80
N SER A 37 -4.66 8.60 -2.98
CA SER A 37 -5.73 9.28 -2.24
C SER A 37 -7.12 8.84 -2.69
N SER A 38 -7.31 8.51 -3.97
CA SER A 38 -8.56 7.90 -4.46
C SER A 38 -8.79 6.50 -3.85
N ASP A 39 -7.73 5.69 -3.77
CA ASP A 39 -7.77 4.40 -3.07
C ASP A 39 -8.23 4.60 -1.61
N VAL A 40 -7.57 5.48 -0.87
CA VAL A 40 -7.91 5.77 0.53
C VAL A 40 -9.35 6.28 0.68
N ALA A 41 -9.81 7.16 -0.21
CA ALA A 41 -11.17 7.69 -0.17
C ALA A 41 -12.21 6.58 -0.39
N VAL A 42 -12.04 5.78 -1.42
CA VAL A 42 -12.93 4.67 -1.77
C VAL A 42 -12.92 3.58 -0.68
N TRP A 43 -11.75 3.29 -0.10
CA TRP A 43 -11.61 2.37 1.02
C TRP A 43 -12.36 2.84 2.27
N ASN A 44 -12.29 4.14 2.58
CA ASN A 44 -13.05 4.72 3.71
C ASN A 44 -14.56 4.59 3.49
N ILE A 45 -15.06 4.85 2.28
CA ILE A 45 -16.48 4.65 1.95
C ILE A 45 -16.85 3.16 2.13
N ALA A 46 -16.02 2.25 1.63
CA ALA A 46 -16.26 0.82 1.80
C ALA A 46 -16.34 0.39 3.28
N ILE A 47 -15.54 0.97 4.16
CA ILE A 47 -15.61 0.70 5.62
C ILE A 47 -16.91 1.22 6.23
N GLN A 48 -17.36 2.42 5.83
CA GLN A 48 -18.60 3.01 6.38
C GLN A 48 -19.83 2.20 6.00
N ASP A 49 -19.86 1.66 4.77
CA ASP A 49 -21.01 0.91 4.23
C ASP A 49 -20.91 -0.62 4.48
N SER A 50 -19.82 -1.10 5.10
CA SER A 50 -19.60 -2.51 5.44
C SER A 50 -18.86 -2.66 6.78
N SER A 51 -18.05 -3.71 6.93
CA SER A 51 -17.13 -3.86 8.04
C SER A 51 -15.70 -3.52 7.65
N ALA A 52 -14.92 -3.00 8.61
CA ALA A 52 -13.49 -2.77 8.40
C ALA A 52 -12.75 -4.04 7.96
N THR A 53 -13.20 -5.21 8.46
CA THR A 53 -12.66 -6.52 8.08
C THR A 53 -12.95 -6.84 6.62
N GLN A 54 -14.20 -6.63 6.15
CA GLN A 54 -14.58 -6.88 4.75
C GLN A 54 -13.82 -5.97 3.79
N ALA A 55 -13.79 -4.67 4.07
CA ALA A 55 -13.09 -3.71 3.24
C ALA A 55 -11.58 -4.03 3.17
N SER A 56 -10.94 -4.27 4.32
CA SER A 56 -9.50 -4.58 4.39
C SER A 56 -9.15 -5.89 3.68
N LEU A 57 -9.99 -6.92 3.81
CA LEU A 57 -9.74 -8.22 3.19
C LEU A 57 -9.80 -8.14 1.67
N LEU A 58 -10.79 -7.43 1.12
CA LEU A 58 -10.93 -7.26 -0.32
C LEU A 58 -9.83 -6.38 -0.91
N THR A 59 -9.43 -5.32 -0.20
CA THR A 59 -8.28 -4.49 -0.60
C THR A 59 -6.97 -5.30 -0.57
N ASN A 60 -6.83 -6.24 0.36
CA ASN A 60 -5.68 -7.14 0.44
C ASN A 60 -5.59 -8.16 -0.72
N LEU A 61 -6.55 -8.19 -1.64
CA LEU A 61 -6.41 -8.85 -2.93
C LEU A 61 -5.50 -8.08 -3.91
N SER A 62 -5.01 -6.92 -3.53
CA SER A 62 -4.11 -6.08 -4.34
C SER A 62 -2.90 -6.82 -4.95
N PRO A 63 -2.25 -7.83 -4.33
CA PRO A 63 -1.19 -8.58 -4.99
C PRO A 63 -1.64 -9.29 -6.29
N LEU A 64 -2.90 -9.74 -6.37
CA LEU A 64 -3.44 -10.31 -7.60
C LEU A 64 -3.48 -9.25 -8.71
N TRP A 65 -4.00 -8.06 -8.39
CA TRP A 65 -4.08 -6.94 -9.33
C TRP A 65 -2.70 -6.43 -9.73
N VAL A 66 -1.74 -6.36 -8.79
CA VAL A 66 -0.33 -6.05 -9.08
C VAL A 66 0.28 -7.11 -9.99
N GLY A 67 0.00 -8.37 -9.75
CA GLY A 67 0.45 -9.48 -10.60
C GLY A 67 -0.07 -9.34 -12.03
N ILE A 68 -1.37 -9.15 -12.19
CA ILE A 68 -2.03 -8.98 -13.50
C ILE A 68 -1.51 -7.71 -14.18
N GLY A 69 -1.54 -6.57 -13.49
CA GLY A 69 -1.11 -5.28 -14.03
C GLY A 69 0.38 -5.24 -14.38
N SER A 70 1.21 -6.06 -13.76
CA SER A 70 2.64 -6.10 -14.09
C SER A 70 2.92 -6.60 -15.50
N PHE A 71 2.02 -7.36 -16.13
CA PHE A 71 2.14 -7.72 -17.57
C PHE A 71 2.00 -6.51 -18.49
N VAL A 72 1.26 -5.48 -18.05
CA VAL A 72 0.99 -4.26 -18.83
C VAL A 72 2.02 -3.17 -18.49
N PHE A 73 2.29 -2.96 -17.21
CA PHE A 73 3.06 -1.80 -16.73
C PHE A 73 4.55 -2.09 -16.53
N LEU A 74 4.96 -3.35 -16.39
CA LEU A 74 6.35 -3.71 -16.11
C LEU A 74 6.97 -4.52 -17.24
N LYS A 75 8.24 -4.26 -17.52
CA LYS A 75 9.01 -5.04 -18.52
C LYS A 75 9.29 -6.48 -18.06
N SER A 76 9.34 -6.72 -16.76
CA SER A 76 9.60 -8.04 -16.16
C SER A 76 8.32 -8.68 -15.67
N LYS A 77 7.94 -9.79 -16.25
CA LYS A 77 6.77 -10.59 -15.84
C LYS A 77 6.97 -11.15 -14.44
N PRO A 78 5.88 -11.35 -13.66
CA PRO A 78 5.95 -12.03 -12.38
C PRO A 78 6.48 -13.46 -12.54
N ALA A 79 7.33 -13.88 -11.60
CA ALA A 79 7.81 -15.26 -11.58
C ALA A 79 6.69 -16.21 -11.10
N THR A 80 6.81 -17.49 -11.45
CA THR A 80 5.86 -18.53 -10.99
C THR A 80 5.76 -18.56 -9.47
N ASN A 81 6.88 -18.37 -8.76
CA ASN A 81 6.90 -18.34 -7.29
C ASN A 81 6.09 -17.20 -6.70
N PHE A 82 5.92 -16.08 -7.44
CA PHE A 82 5.01 -15.02 -7.01
C PHE A 82 3.56 -15.50 -7.00
N TRP A 83 3.10 -16.20 -8.05
CA TRP A 83 1.72 -16.68 -8.12
C TRP A 83 1.44 -17.76 -7.07
N ILE A 84 2.38 -18.70 -6.88
CA ILE A 84 2.27 -19.71 -5.83
C ILE A 84 2.25 -19.04 -4.45
N GLY A 85 3.19 -18.12 -4.19
CA GLY A 85 3.26 -17.38 -2.94
C GLY A 85 2.00 -16.56 -2.68
N THR A 86 1.44 -15.92 -3.71
CA THR A 86 0.19 -15.16 -3.62
C THR A 86 -0.99 -16.09 -3.25
N ALA A 87 -1.13 -17.22 -3.92
CA ALA A 87 -2.20 -18.18 -3.62
C ALA A 87 -2.10 -18.72 -2.18
N VAL A 88 -0.90 -19.09 -1.74
CA VAL A 88 -0.64 -19.58 -0.37
C VAL A 88 -0.89 -18.47 0.65
N SER A 89 -0.42 -17.23 0.41
CA SER A 89 -0.64 -16.11 1.33
C SER A 89 -2.11 -15.73 1.45
N LEU A 90 -2.85 -15.73 0.34
CA LEU A 90 -4.29 -15.45 0.36
C LEU A 90 -5.06 -16.55 1.10
N PHE A 91 -4.71 -17.82 0.89
CA PHE A 91 -5.26 -18.91 1.66
C PHE A 91 -4.99 -18.77 3.16
N GLY A 92 -3.76 -18.41 3.53
CA GLY A 92 -3.38 -18.10 4.91
C GLY A 92 -4.18 -16.93 5.49
N MET A 93 -4.43 -15.89 4.71
CA MET A 93 -5.24 -14.74 5.13
C MET A 93 -6.71 -15.13 5.34
N VAL A 94 -7.29 -15.92 4.44
CA VAL A 94 -8.63 -16.48 4.59
C VAL A 94 -8.75 -17.33 5.86
N THR A 95 -7.74 -18.16 6.12
CA THR A 95 -7.69 -18.97 7.34
C THR A 95 -7.55 -18.11 8.58
N LEU A 96 -6.73 -17.04 8.54
CA LEU A 96 -6.52 -16.14 9.67
C LEU A 96 -7.79 -15.38 10.05
N VAL A 97 -8.53 -14.86 9.07
CA VAL A 97 -9.79 -14.12 9.28
C VAL A 97 -10.94 -15.05 9.62
N GLY A 98 -10.96 -16.24 9.05
CA GLY A 98 -12.00 -17.25 9.25
C GLY A 98 -12.90 -17.45 8.03
N PHE A 99 -13.21 -18.71 7.73
CA PHE A 99 -14.07 -19.06 6.59
C PHE A 99 -15.51 -18.56 6.75
N ALA A 100 -16.03 -18.49 7.97
CA ALA A 100 -17.38 -17.99 8.25
C ALA A 100 -17.60 -16.59 7.68
N PHE A 101 -16.57 -15.75 7.71
CA PHE A 101 -16.60 -14.39 7.16
C PHE A 101 -16.89 -14.37 5.64
N PHE A 102 -16.41 -15.37 4.90
CA PHE A 102 -16.64 -15.46 3.44
C PHE A 102 -18.05 -15.91 3.08
N VAL A 103 -18.72 -16.61 3.97
CA VAL A 103 -20.12 -17.01 3.79
C VAL A 103 -21.07 -15.83 3.99
N GLU A 104 -20.65 -14.85 4.79
CA GLU A 104 -21.42 -13.62 5.11
C GLU A 104 -21.06 -12.44 4.18
N LEU A 105 -20.24 -12.66 3.14
CA LEU A 105 -19.89 -11.60 2.18
C LEU A 105 -21.14 -11.10 1.48
N ASN A 106 -21.45 -9.82 1.71
CA ASN A 106 -22.50 -9.14 1.00
C ASN A 106 -21.93 -8.49 -0.27
N PHE A 107 -22.43 -8.92 -1.44
CA PHE A 107 -22.11 -8.33 -2.74
C PHE A 107 -22.91 -7.03 -2.94
N ASN A 108 -22.61 -6.05 -2.10
CA ASN A 108 -23.21 -4.72 -2.13
C ASN A 108 -22.25 -3.69 -2.74
N GLN A 109 -22.67 -2.42 -2.70
CA GLN A 109 -21.85 -1.31 -3.22
C GLN A 109 -20.50 -1.19 -2.48
N ALA A 110 -20.48 -1.45 -1.16
CA ALA A 110 -19.25 -1.45 -0.37
C ALA A 110 -18.24 -2.53 -0.83
N PHE A 111 -18.72 -3.70 -1.25
CA PHE A 111 -17.87 -4.74 -1.85
C PHE A 111 -17.18 -4.22 -3.10
N LEU A 112 -17.91 -3.57 -4.00
CA LEU A 112 -17.35 -3.01 -5.23
C LEU A 112 -16.32 -1.91 -4.93
N PHE A 113 -16.58 -1.05 -3.96
CA PHE A 113 -15.64 -0.01 -3.53
C PHE A 113 -14.36 -0.60 -2.92
N ALA A 114 -14.46 -1.65 -2.11
CA ALA A 114 -13.30 -2.31 -1.54
C ALA A 114 -12.42 -2.98 -2.62
N VAL A 115 -13.03 -3.61 -3.63
CA VAL A 115 -12.29 -4.17 -4.78
C VAL A 115 -11.67 -3.06 -5.62
N LEU A 116 -12.39 -1.97 -5.87
CA LEU A 116 -11.89 -0.81 -6.60
C LEU A 116 -10.69 -0.18 -5.89
N SER A 117 -10.74 -0.05 -4.57
CA SER A 117 -9.61 0.39 -3.75
C SER A 117 -8.36 -0.48 -4.02
N GLY A 118 -8.47 -1.80 -3.94
CA GLY A 118 -7.37 -2.71 -4.24
C GLY A 118 -6.79 -2.56 -5.66
N ILE A 119 -7.64 -2.27 -6.65
CA ILE A 119 -7.21 -2.00 -8.03
C ILE A 119 -6.47 -0.67 -8.11
N LEU A 120 -7.01 0.42 -7.55
CA LEU A 120 -6.38 1.74 -7.51
C LEU A 120 -5.02 1.70 -6.83
N TYR A 121 -4.93 1.03 -5.67
CA TYR A 121 -3.68 0.79 -4.98
C TYR A 121 -2.66 0.04 -5.84
N SER A 122 -3.11 -0.97 -6.58
CA SER A 122 -2.24 -1.76 -7.46
C SER A 122 -1.68 -0.94 -8.61
N ILE A 123 -2.51 -0.09 -9.23
CA ILE A 123 -2.08 0.84 -10.28
C ILE A 123 -1.07 1.86 -9.71
N TYR A 124 -1.36 2.41 -8.52
CA TYR A 124 -0.43 3.27 -7.79
C TYR A 124 0.93 2.59 -7.60
N LEU A 125 0.96 1.36 -7.10
CA LEU A 125 2.19 0.65 -6.80
C LEU A 125 3.02 0.35 -8.07
N LEU A 126 2.36 0.02 -9.19
CA LEU A 126 3.02 -0.25 -10.46
C LEU A 126 3.61 1.02 -11.09
N ILE A 127 2.88 2.14 -11.07
CA ILE A 127 3.37 3.42 -11.57
C ILE A 127 4.48 3.95 -10.66
N SER A 128 4.29 3.89 -9.33
CA SER A 128 5.29 4.34 -8.37
C SER A 128 6.62 3.61 -8.52
N LYS A 129 6.59 2.30 -8.81
CA LYS A 129 7.80 1.51 -9.13
C LYS A 129 8.57 2.09 -10.31
N ASN A 130 7.88 2.50 -11.35
CA ASN A 130 8.51 3.10 -12.54
C ASN A 130 9.12 4.48 -12.20
N VAL A 131 8.40 5.31 -11.45
CA VAL A 131 8.86 6.64 -11.05
C VAL A 131 10.05 6.54 -10.10
N LEU A 132 9.96 5.71 -9.05
CA LEU A 132 10.99 5.50 -8.04
C LEU A 132 12.27 4.88 -8.60
N SER A 133 12.23 4.27 -9.78
CA SER A 133 13.45 3.82 -10.47
C SER A 133 14.29 4.98 -11.04
N LYS A 134 13.75 6.20 -11.09
CA LYS A 134 14.37 7.39 -11.70
C LYS A 134 14.39 8.62 -10.77
N VAL A 135 13.58 8.60 -9.73
CA VAL A 135 13.39 9.70 -8.78
C VAL A 135 13.71 9.20 -7.39
N ASP A 136 14.33 10.01 -6.57
CA ASP A 136 14.58 9.68 -5.16
C ASP A 136 13.27 9.62 -4.35
N VAL A 137 13.30 8.85 -3.29
CA VAL A 137 12.11 8.60 -2.44
C VAL A 137 11.55 9.89 -1.86
N LEU A 138 12.43 10.80 -1.42
CA LEU A 138 12.02 12.05 -0.77
C LEU A 138 11.26 12.95 -1.74
N SER A 139 11.79 13.17 -2.95
CA SER A 139 11.14 13.96 -3.99
C SER A 139 9.83 13.34 -4.44
N PHE A 140 9.80 12.01 -4.63
CA PHE A 140 8.56 11.28 -4.95
C PHE A 140 7.49 11.47 -3.87
N MET A 141 7.83 11.23 -2.61
CA MET A 141 6.90 11.33 -1.49
C MET A 141 6.37 12.75 -1.31
N THR A 142 7.23 13.76 -1.46
CA THR A 142 6.81 15.16 -1.35
C THR A 142 5.77 15.52 -2.41
N ILE A 143 6.03 15.20 -3.67
CA ILE A 143 5.11 15.49 -4.78
C ILE A 143 3.82 14.68 -4.63
N SER A 144 3.93 13.40 -4.31
CA SER A 144 2.78 12.49 -4.15
C SER A 144 1.90 12.92 -2.98
N LEU A 145 2.45 13.20 -1.80
CA LEU A 145 1.68 13.67 -0.63
C LEU A 145 1.06 15.04 -0.88
N PHE A 146 1.76 15.95 -1.56
CA PHE A 146 1.23 17.27 -1.89
C PHE A 146 0.00 17.17 -2.80
N SER A 147 0.11 16.41 -3.89
CA SER A 147 -1.03 16.19 -4.81
C SER A 147 -2.17 15.44 -4.14
N SER A 148 -1.88 14.45 -3.27
CA SER A 148 -2.88 13.75 -2.46
C SER A 148 -3.63 14.71 -1.52
N SER A 149 -2.89 15.61 -0.88
CA SER A 149 -3.49 16.58 0.06
C SER A 149 -4.44 17.55 -0.64
N ILE A 150 -4.05 18.04 -1.82
CA ILE A 150 -4.91 18.91 -2.63
C ILE A 150 -6.16 18.14 -3.10
N TYR A 151 -5.96 16.95 -3.66
CA TYR A 151 -7.05 16.14 -4.18
C TYR A 151 -8.08 15.79 -3.09
N LEU A 152 -7.62 15.31 -1.93
CA LEU A 152 -8.52 15.01 -0.81
C LEU A 152 -9.17 16.26 -0.24
N GLY A 153 -8.46 17.40 -0.19
CA GLY A 153 -9.05 18.67 0.22
C GLY A 153 -10.21 19.09 -0.67
N ILE A 154 -10.03 18.98 -2.01
CA ILE A 154 -11.10 19.24 -2.98
C ILE A 154 -12.25 18.25 -2.80
N LEU A 155 -11.93 16.96 -2.64
CA LEU A 155 -12.95 15.91 -2.48
C LEU A 155 -13.78 16.13 -1.21
N CYS A 156 -13.15 16.40 -0.06
CA CYS A 156 -13.85 16.71 1.19
C CYS A 156 -14.74 17.96 1.05
N TYR A 157 -14.25 19.00 0.37
CA TYR A 157 -15.06 20.20 0.11
C TYR A 157 -16.30 19.89 -0.73
N LEU A 158 -16.16 19.09 -1.80
CA LEU A 158 -17.26 18.70 -2.67
C LEU A 158 -18.28 17.79 -1.98
N LEU A 159 -17.82 16.94 -1.03
CA LEU A 159 -18.67 16.03 -0.27
C LEU A 159 -19.26 16.69 0.99
N ASN A 160 -18.95 17.98 1.23
CA ASN A 160 -19.34 18.71 2.44
C ASN A 160 -18.85 18.07 3.76
N GLU A 161 -17.70 17.38 3.71
CA GLU A 161 -17.11 16.79 4.90
C GLU A 161 -16.42 17.86 5.76
N PRO A 162 -16.58 17.82 7.10
CA PRO A 162 -16.04 18.84 7.97
C PRO A 162 -14.52 18.76 8.08
N PHE A 163 -13.85 19.91 7.96
CA PHE A 163 -12.40 20.04 8.21
C PHE A 163 -12.05 20.35 9.66
N THR A 164 -13.05 20.68 10.47
CA THR A 164 -12.90 21.11 11.87
C THR A 164 -13.97 20.45 12.74
N GLY A 165 -13.89 20.66 14.05
CA GLY A 165 -14.87 20.10 14.99
C GLY A 165 -14.41 18.80 15.64
N PHE A 166 -13.16 18.39 15.41
CA PHE A 166 -12.57 17.25 16.09
C PHE A 166 -12.20 17.61 17.53
N SER A 167 -12.30 16.63 18.44
CA SER A 167 -11.80 16.77 19.82
C SER A 167 -10.28 16.91 19.85
N ASP A 168 -9.72 17.41 20.95
CA ASP A 168 -8.25 17.51 21.11
C ASP A 168 -7.56 16.15 20.95
N ALA A 169 -8.16 15.08 21.47
CA ALA A 169 -7.70 13.73 21.25
C ALA A 169 -7.74 13.33 19.75
N GLY A 170 -8.79 13.73 19.04
CA GLY A 170 -8.90 13.51 17.58
C GLY A 170 -7.80 14.22 16.81
N TRP A 171 -7.49 15.47 17.12
CA TRP A 171 -6.38 16.20 16.51
C TRP A 171 -5.02 15.53 16.79
N PHE A 172 -4.80 15.10 18.03
CA PHE A 172 -3.57 14.38 18.40
C PHE A 172 -3.42 13.08 17.59
N ILE A 173 -4.49 12.29 17.47
CA ILE A 173 -4.50 11.05 16.70
C ILE A 173 -4.21 11.33 15.22
N LEU A 174 -4.80 12.40 14.63
CA LEU A 174 -4.55 12.77 13.24
C LEU A 174 -3.08 13.14 12.98
N VAL A 175 -2.45 13.88 13.92
CA VAL A 175 -1.02 14.20 13.82
C VAL A 175 -0.16 12.95 13.99
N LEU A 176 -0.47 12.10 14.95
CA LEU A 176 0.23 10.83 15.18
C LEU A 176 0.16 9.92 13.95
N GLN A 177 -1.03 9.80 13.34
CA GLN A 177 -1.24 9.06 12.09
C GLN A 177 -0.44 9.66 10.94
N ALA A 178 -0.34 10.99 10.84
CA ALA A 178 0.46 11.64 9.82
C ALA A 178 1.95 11.29 9.96
N VAL A 179 2.48 11.28 11.17
CA VAL A 179 3.89 10.95 11.41
C VAL A 179 4.16 9.46 11.20
N ILE A 180 3.41 8.60 11.88
CA ILE A 180 3.69 7.15 11.89
C ILE A 180 3.26 6.51 10.55
N CYS A 181 2.01 6.72 10.14
CA CYS A 181 1.47 6.01 8.99
C CYS A 181 1.84 6.68 7.66
N GLN A 182 1.79 8.02 7.58
CA GLN A 182 2.03 8.69 6.30
C GLN A 182 3.51 8.99 6.05
N LEU A 183 4.30 9.34 7.07
CA LEU A 183 5.71 9.59 6.88
C LEU A 183 6.53 8.32 7.08
N CYS A 184 6.59 7.77 8.28
CA CYS A 184 7.48 6.63 8.57
C CYS A 184 7.13 5.40 7.73
N ALA A 185 5.87 4.97 7.73
CA ALA A 185 5.47 3.76 7.03
C ALA A 185 5.58 3.93 5.50
N TRP A 186 5.03 5.00 4.93
CA TRP A 186 5.04 5.19 3.48
C TRP A 186 6.41 5.55 2.90
N LEU A 187 7.29 6.23 3.66
CA LEU A 187 8.69 6.36 3.27
C LEU A 187 9.37 4.99 3.18
N SER A 188 9.11 4.10 4.17
CA SER A 188 9.64 2.74 4.17
C SER A 188 9.10 1.91 3.00
N VAL A 189 7.81 1.98 2.70
CA VAL A 189 7.18 1.31 1.54
C VAL A 189 7.73 1.85 0.22
N SER A 190 7.90 3.17 0.11
CA SER A 190 8.47 3.80 -1.09
C SER A 190 9.93 3.41 -1.28
N TYR A 191 10.72 3.36 -0.21
CA TYR A 191 12.09 2.86 -0.24
C TYR A 191 12.13 1.38 -0.69
N ALA A 192 11.30 0.53 -0.12
CA ALA A 192 11.19 -0.86 -0.53
C ALA A 192 10.76 -0.98 -2.01
N THR A 193 9.80 -0.16 -2.46
CA THR A 193 9.34 -0.12 -3.86
C THR A 193 10.45 0.32 -4.80
N GLN A 194 11.34 1.22 -4.39
CA GLN A 194 12.50 1.61 -5.17
C GLN A 194 13.45 0.42 -5.39
N HIS A 195 13.73 -0.37 -4.36
CA HIS A 195 14.79 -1.38 -4.36
C HIS A 195 14.29 -2.79 -4.70
N MET A 196 13.00 -3.08 -4.55
CA MET A 196 12.41 -4.39 -4.77
C MET A 196 11.40 -4.38 -5.91
N ARG A 197 11.03 -5.57 -6.41
CA ARG A 197 9.93 -5.70 -7.38
C ARG A 197 8.59 -5.31 -6.73
N ALA A 198 7.73 -4.59 -7.44
CA ALA A 198 6.40 -4.20 -6.95
C ALA A 198 5.57 -5.41 -6.47
N THR A 199 5.70 -6.56 -7.15
CA THR A 199 5.07 -7.83 -6.77
C THR A 199 5.52 -8.35 -5.41
N ARG A 200 6.79 -8.19 -5.05
CA ARG A 200 7.29 -8.56 -3.72
C ARG A 200 6.81 -7.58 -2.66
N VAL A 201 6.82 -6.30 -2.96
CA VAL A 201 6.32 -5.27 -2.03
C VAL A 201 4.84 -5.49 -1.72
N SER A 202 4.00 -5.66 -2.76
CA SER A 202 2.56 -5.87 -2.56
C SER A 202 2.26 -7.11 -1.73
N LEU A 203 2.96 -8.21 -1.96
CA LEU A 203 2.74 -9.43 -1.19
C LEU A 203 3.27 -9.32 0.25
N SER A 204 4.41 -8.64 0.46
CA SER A 204 4.95 -8.41 1.80
C SER A 204 4.00 -7.58 2.67
N LEU A 205 3.23 -6.67 2.07
CA LEU A 205 2.26 -5.87 2.81
C LEU A 205 1.10 -6.70 3.39
N LEU A 206 0.85 -7.91 2.88
CA LEU A 206 -0.12 -8.82 3.52
C LEU A 206 0.28 -9.20 4.96
N SER A 207 1.58 -9.10 5.31
CA SER A 207 2.03 -9.35 6.69
C SER A 207 1.41 -8.41 7.71
N GLN A 208 0.87 -7.27 7.26
CA GLN A 208 0.12 -6.35 8.12
C GLN A 208 -1.05 -7.05 8.84
N ALA A 209 -1.71 -8.02 8.20
CA ALA A 209 -2.81 -8.75 8.83
C ALA A 209 -2.35 -9.52 10.08
N VAL A 210 -1.16 -10.14 10.03
CA VAL A 210 -0.57 -10.82 11.18
C VAL A 210 -0.18 -9.83 12.27
N ILE A 211 0.46 -8.72 11.89
CA ILE A 211 0.86 -7.67 12.85
C ILE A 211 -0.36 -7.06 13.51
N THR A 212 -1.42 -6.77 12.75
CA THR A 212 -2.68 -6.23 13.28
C THR A 212 -3.30 -7.19 14.28
N SER A 213 -3.33 -8.51 14.01
CA SER A 213 -3.85 -9.50 14.95
C SER A 213 -3.05 -9.56 16.26
N ILE A 214 -1.72 -9.40 16.18
CA ILE A 214 -0.86 -9.34 17.38
C ILE A 214 -1.13 -8.06 18.18
N LEU A 215 -1.27 -6.91 17.50
CA LEU A 215 -1.57 -5.64 18.15
C LEU A 215 -2.97 -5.64 18.78
N ALA A 216 -3.96 -6.24 18.12
CA ALA A 216 -5.31 -6.39 18.67
C ALA A 216 -5.31 -7.24 19.94
N TRP A 217 -4.52 -8.33 19.98
CA TRP A 217 -4.32 -9.10 21.20
C TRP A 217 -3.66 -8.28 22.32
N LEU A 218 -2.63 -7.50 21.99
CA LEU A 218 -1.86 -6.72 22.99
C LEU A 218 -2.65 -5.53 23.57
N PHE A 219 -3.40 -4.81 22.72
CA PHE A 219 -4.02 -3.54 23.08
C PHE A 219 -5.53 -3.60 23.25
N LEU A 220 -6.20 -4.55 22.59
CA LEU A 220 -7.66 -4.70 22.61
C LEU A 220 -8.10 -5.95 23.39
N GLU A 221 -7.16 -6.69 23.99
CA GLU A 221 -7.42 -7.92 24.75
C GLU A 221 -8.15 -9.00 23.93
N GLU A 222 -8.05 -8.94 22.60
CA GLU A 222 -8.65 -9.94 21.72
C GLU A 222 -7.95 -11.30 21.88
N LYS A 223 -8.74 -12.40 21.87
CA LYS A 223 -8.18 -13.73 22.03
C LYS A 223 -7.56 -14.21 20.72
N ILE A 224 -6.26 -14.54 20.73
CA ILE A 224 -5.64 -15.25 19.61
C ILE A 224 -6.14 -16.69 19.59
N THR A 225 -6.80 -17.07 18.50
CA THR A 225 -7.24 -18.44 18.26
C THR A 225 -6.15 -19.26 17.58
N LEU A 226 -6.17 -20.58 17.73
CA LEU A 226 -5.27 -21.47 16.99
C LEU A 226 -5.41 -21.29 15.48
N GLN A 227 -6.62 -21.01 15.00
CA GLN A 227 -6.89 -20.70 13.59
C GLN A 227 -6.12 -19.47 13.12
N MET A 228 -6.09 -18.38 13.90
CA MET A 228 -5.32 -17.17 13.59
C MET A 228 -3.82 -17.45 13.53
N VAL A 229 -3.30 -18.29 14.43
CA VAL A 229 -1.88 -18.68 14.43
C VAL A 229 -1.52 -19.46 13.17
N PHE A 230 -2.30 -20.50 12.85
CA PHE A 230 -2.07 -21.29 11.63
C PHE A 230 -2.21 -20.45 10.36
N GLY A 231 -3.25 -19.63 10.27
CA GLY A 231 -3.47 -18.73 9.14
C GLY A 231 -2.30 -17.76 8.96
N GLY A 232 -1.81 -17.16 10.04
CA GLY A 232 -0.65 -16.27 10.04
C GLY A 232 0.63 -16.96 9.57
N ILE A 233 0.90 -18.19 10.04
CA ILE A 233 2.06 -18.97 9.61
C ILE A 233 1.99 -19.28 8.11
N ILE A 234 0.83 -19.73 7.61
CA ILE A 234 0.62 -20.05 6.19
C ILE A 234 0.82 -18.78 5.35
N LEU A 235 0.27 -17.63 5.78
CA LEU A 235 0.41 -16.35 5.10
C LEU A 235 1.89 -15.95 4.98
N LEU A 236 2.63 -15.97 6.08
CA LEU A 236 4.05 -15.62 6.09
C LEU A 236 4.90 -16.59 5.26
N PHE A 237 4.55 -17.88 5.25
CA PHE A 237 5.19 -18.87 4.40
C PHE A 237 4.96 -18.59 2.92
N GLY A 238 3.74 -18.20 2.53
CA GLY A 238 3.43 -17.77 1.16
C GLY A 238 4.24 -16.55 0.73
N ILE A 239 4.41 -15.55 1.61
CA ILE A 239 5.29 -14.41 1.36
C ILE A 239 6.73 -14.90 1.12
N ARG A 240 7.25 -15.79 1.97
CA ARG A 240 8.60 -16.32 1.85
C ARG A 240 8.85 -17.02 0.52
N ILE A 241 7.89 -17.78 -0.01
CA ILE A 241 8.00 -18.44 -1.33
C ILE A 241 8.36 -17.43 -2.41
N THR A 242 7.81 -16.23 -2.39
CA THR A 242 8.06 -15.18 -3.38
C THR A 242 9.50 -14.67 -3.37
N PHE A 243 10.19 -14.79 -2.24
CA PHE A 243 11.60 -14.38 -2.11
C PHE A 243 12.58 -15.47 -2.54
N TYR A 244 12.11 -16.71 -2.76
CA TYR A 244 12.95 -17.85 -3.13
C TYR A 244 13.32 -17.87 -4.62
N ASP A 245 13.06 -16.79 -5.36
CA ASP A 245 13.51 -16.67 -6.73
C ASP A 245 15.03 -16.76 -6.80
N LYS A 246 15.56 -17.80 -7.44
CA LYS A 246 16.94 -17.80 -7.92
C LYS A 246 17.07 -16.58 -8.82
N THR A 247 17.74 -15.56 -8.33
CA THR A 247 18.10 -14.38 -9.11
C THR A 247 18.85 -14.90 -10.32
N ILE A 248 18.25 -14.84 -11.51
CA ILE A 248 19.00 -14.94 -12.75
C ILE A 248 19.92 -13.74 -12.70
N SER A 249 21.14 -13.96 -12.27
CA SER A 249 22.23 -13.00 -12.32
C SER A 249 22.30 -12.56 -13.79
N LEU A 250 21.84 -11.34 -14.07
CA LEU A 250 22.13 -10.71 -15.35
C LEU A 250 23.66 -10.58 -15.39
N LYS A 251 24.30 -11.52 -16.09
CA LYS A 251 25.71 -11.45 -16.45
C LYS A 251 25.95 -10.04 -16.97
N LYS A 252 26.75 -9.25 -16.23
CA LYS A 252 27.36 -8.04 -16.75
C LYS A 252 27.97 -8.40 -18.11
N PRO A 253 27.70 -7.65 -19.18
CA PRO A 253 28.43 -7.86 -20.42
C PRO A 253 29.90 -7.67 -20.10
N SER A 254 30.70 -8.70 -20.37
CA SER A 254 32.15 -8.61 -20.27
C SER A 254 32.59 -7.50 -21.22
N SER A 255 33.22 -6.46 -20.66
CA SER A 255 34.00 -5.54 -21.47
C SER A 255 35.11 -6.35 -22.11
N LYS A 256 34.96 -6.71 -23.37
CA LYS A 256 36.10 -7.05 -24.19
C LYS A 256 36.83 -5.76 -24.49
N THR A 257 37.90 -5.55 -23.78
CA THR A 257 39.03 -4.74 -24.23
C THR A 257 39.74 -5.54 -25.29
N ASP A 258 39.72 -5.06 -26.50
CA ASP A 258 40.78 -5.20 -27.51
C ASP A 258 41.06 -3.82 -28.09
#